data_e473571c46c50a34c97e9bc4bfdbd956
#
_entry.id   e473571c46c50a34c97e9bc4bfdbd956
#
_cell.length_a   1.000
_cell.length_b   1.000
_cell.length_c   1.000
_cell.angle_alpha   90.00
_cell.angle_beta   90.00
_cell.angle_gamma   90.00
#
_symmetry.space_group_name_H-M   'P 1'
#
loop_
_entity.id
_entity.type
_entity.pdbx_description
1 polymer ?
#
loop_
_entity_poly.entity_id
_entity_poly.type
_entity_poly.pdbx_seq_one_letter_code
_entity_poly.pdbx_strand_id
1 'polypeptide(L)'
;MIARRNILGSAAAAAALALTLSAAPAVADPSAALAALQETVLSKGPSGEEPSPATDLKLSAAEIDQIKAMNATAAIVMHYAGNDWSRAQIEGLKFQFGELGIEVIAGTDAGFKPEKQVADIETIMARKPDIIVSVPTDPSATAAAYMAAAAAGVKIVFMENTPPGMTAGVDYVSVVSADNYGNGVAAAHLMAAALGEDGGQIGLVFHAADFFVTRQRYDAFKTTITEDYPNIEIVAEQGIGGPDFSGDGEKAASAMLISHYDLDGIWAVWDVPAEGVISAARVAGRDDLVITTIDLGENVAINMAQGGFIKGLGAQRPFDQGIAEAMLAGYGLLGKEAPAFVALPALPVNKDNLLEAWETVYRAAPTQNILDSMD
;
A
#
# COMPACT_ATOMS: atom_id res chain seq x y z
N MET A 1 -25.88 -36.97 -89.12
CA MET A 1 -25.72 -37.56 -87.80
C MET A 1 -25.19 -36.47 -86.88
N ILE A 2 -25.87 -36.29 -85.76
CA ILE A 2 -26.01 -35.11 -84.92
C ILE A 2 -24.71 -34.84 -84.15
N ALA A 3 -24.16 -33.59 -84.27
CA ALA A 3 -23.11 -33.09 -83.43
C ALA A 3 -23.69 -32.38 -82.18
N ARG A 4 -23.27 -32.76 -80.97
CA ARG A 4 -23.61 -32.09 -79.73
C ARG A 4 -22.50 -31.08 -79.38
N ARG A 5 -22.87 -29.81 -79.24
CA ARG A 5 -22.06 -28.71 -78.70
C ARG A 5 -22.03 -28.82 -77.21
N ASN A 6 -20.85 -28.85 -76.58
CA ASN A 6 -20.66 -28.64 -75.13
C ASN A 6 -20.35 -27.16 -74.91
N ILE A 7 -21.16 -26.56 -74.06
CA ILE A 7 -20.99 -25.19 -73.53
C ILE A 7 -20.21 -25.30 -72.19
N LEU A 8 -18.98 -24.76 -72.17
CA LEU A 8 -18.19 -24.60 -71.01
C LEU A 8 -18.64 -23.31 -70.27
N GLY A 9 -19.25 -23.43 -69.13
CA GLY A 9 -19.57 -22.33 -68.22
C GLY A 9 -18.35 -22.01 -67.34
N SER A 10 -17.84 -20.80 -67.46
CA SER A 10 -16.79 -20.28 -66.62
C SER A 10 -17.41 -19.77 -65.29
N ALA A 11 -17.13 -20.43 -64.19
CA ALA A 11 -17.45 -19.95 -62.83
C ALA A 11 -16.33 -19.03 -62.33
N ALA A 12 -16.63 -17.73 -62.20
CA ALA A 12 -15.74 -16.77 -61.55
C ALA A 12 -15.90 -16.90 -60.03
N ALA A 13 -14.86 -17.40 -59.37
CA ALA A 13 -14.79 -17.39 -57.88
C ALA A 13 -14.37 -16.01 -57.43
N ALA A 14 -15.28 -15.28 -56.79
CA ALA A 14 -14.98 -14.07 -56.07
C ALA A 14 -14.37 -14.44 -54.70
N ALA A 15 -13.07 -14.22 -54.52
CA ALA A 15 -12.42 -14.31 -53.20
C ALA A 15 -12.75 -13.06 -52.40
N ALA A 16 -13.60 -13.21 -51.39
CA ALA A 16 -13.83 -12.18 -50.41
C ALA A 16 -12.64 -12.16 -49.40
N LEU A 17 -11.81 -11.14 -49.51
CA LEU A 17 -10.74 -10.86 -48.54
C LEU A 17 -11.40 -10.30 -47.26
N ALA A 18 -11.60 -11.11 -46.24
CA ALA A 18 -12.01 -10.65 -44.92
C ALA A 18 -10.80 -9.96 -44.28
N LEU A 19 -10.80 -8.62 -44.29
CA LEU A 19 -9.93 -7.83 -43.39
C LEU A 19 -10.41 -8.04 -41.95
N THR A 20 -9.72 -8.88 -41.21
CA THR A 20 -9.81 -8.86 -39.74
C THR A 20 -9.12 -7.59 -39.26
N LEU A 21 -9.89 -6.55 -38.98
CA LEU A 21 -9.41 -5.44 -38.15
C LEU A 21 -9.11 -6.04 -36.77
N SER A 22 -7.85 -6.28 -36.46
CA SER A 22 -7.41 -6.44 -35.08
C SER A 22 -7.69 -5.09 -34.41
N ALA A 23 -8.73 -5.03 -33.55
CA ALA A 23 -8.88 -3.88 -32.67
C ALA A 23 -7.62 -3.85 -31.79
N ALA A 24 -6.89 -2.74 -31.82
CA ALA A 24 -5.87 -2.48 -30.84
C ALA A 24 -6.52 -2.58 -29.45
N PRO A 25 -5.84 -3.15 -28.45
CA PRO A 25 -6.38 -3.13 -27.09
C PRO A 25 -6.72 -1.69 -26.71
N ALA A 26 -7.94 -1.49 -26.25
CA ALA A 26 -8.36 -0.16 -25.80
C ALA A 26 -7.59 0.16 -24.53
N VAL A 27 -6.93 1.31 -24.50
CA VAL A 27 -6.30 1.85 -23.29
C VAL A 27 -7.39 2.07 -22.25
N ALA A 28 -7.18 1.61 -21.02
CA ALA A 28 -8.14 1.78 -19.93
C ALA A 28 -8.40 3.27 -19.62
N ASP A 29 -9.63 3.61 -19.20
CA ASP A 29 -9.93 4.94 -18.66
C ASP A 29 -9.48 5.03 -17.19
N PRO A 30 -8.41 5.77 -16.86
CA PRO A 30 -7.89 5.85 -15.50
C PRO A 30 -8.93 6.37 -14.50
N SER A 31 -9.81 7.29 -14.91
CA SER A 31 -10.73 7.99 -13.98
C SER A 31 -11.78 7.04 -13.41
N ALA A 32 -12.36 6.18 -14.23
CA ALA A 32 -13.35 5.20 -13.79
C ALA A 32 -12.72 4.12 -12.88
N ALA A 33 -11.52 3.66 -13.22
CA ALA A 33 -10.77 2.70 -12.42
C ALA A 33 -10.41 3.26 -11.03
N LEU A 34 -9.93 4.50 -10.97
CA LEU A 34 -9.57 5.17 -9.71
C LEU A 34 -10.79 5.34 -8.78
N ALA A 35 -11.96 5.64 -9.31
CA ALA A 35 -13.19 5.75 -8.52
C ALA A 35 -13.59 4.39 -7.89
N ALA A 36 -13.47 3.29 -8.64
CA ALA A 36 -13.83 1.96 -8.16
C ALA A 36 -12.95 1.47 -7.00
N LEU A 37 -11.68 1.89 -6.94
CA LEU A 37 -10.74 1.50 -5.88
C LEU A 37 -11.12 2.03 -4.49
N GLN A 38 -11.90 3.10 -4.40
CA GLN A 38 -12.34 3.64 -3.12
C GLN A 38 -13.49 2.83 -2.50
N GLU A 39 -14.16 2.01 -3.30
CA GLU A 39 -15.32 1.20 -2.90
C GLU A 39 -14.96 -0.29 -2.70
N THR A 40 -13.79 -0.73 -3.22
CA THR A 40 -13.44 -2.15 -3.28
C THR A 40 -12.02 -2.38 -2.77
N VAL A 41 -11.82 -3.44 -1.99
CA VAL A 41 -10.50 -3.92 -1.58
C VAL A 41 -10.06 -5.06 -2.49
N LEU A 42 -8.90 -4.92 -3.12
CA LEU A 42 -8.33 -5.90 -4.04
C LEU A 42 -7.32 -6.83 -3.35
N SER A 43 -6.73 -6.39 -2.23
CA SER A 43 -5.76 -7.18 -1.47
C SER A 43 -6.39 -8.41 -0.83
N LYS A 44 -5.61 -9.49 -0.76
CA LYS A 44 -5.85 -10.63 0.12
C LYS A 44 -4.97 -10.50 1.35
N GLY A 45 -5.34 -11.16 2.43
CA GLY A 45 -4.52 -11.25 3.62
C GLY A 45 -3.24 -12.08 3.43
N PRO A 46 -2.30 -12.07 4.41
CA PRO A 46 -1.00 -12.73 4.30
C PRO A 46 -1.07 -14.25 4.04
N SER A 47 -2.16 -14.91 4.44
CA SER A 47 -2.42 -16.34 4.19
C SER A 47 -3.51 -16.57 3.12
N GLY A 48 -3.89 -15.52 2.38
CA GLY A 48 -4.91 -15.58 1.33
C GLY A 48 -6.33 -15.30 1.83
N GLU A 49 -6.50 -14.74 3.02
CA GLU A 49 -7.79 -14.41 3.61
C GLU A 49 -8.52 -13.32 2.79
N GLU A 50 -9.83 -13.46 2.69
CA GLU A 50 -10.68 -12.41 2.11
C GLU A 50 -10.73 -11.18 3.04
N PRO A 51 -10.69 -9.96 2.49
CA PRO A 51 -10.77 -8.76 3.28
C PRO A 51 -12.15 -8.53 3.88
N SER A 52 -12.20 -8.12 5.14
CA SER A 52 -13.40 -7.59 5.77
C SER A 52 -13.27 -6.07 5.89
N PRO A 53 -14.34 -5.30 5.64
CA PRO A 53 -14.30 -3.84 5.78
C PRO A 53 -14.10 -3.42 7.25
N ALA A 54 -13.23 -2.43 7.50
CA ALA A 54 -13.06 -1.86 8.84
C ALA A 54 -14.35 -1.24 9.40
N THR A 55 -15.25 -0.78 8.52
CA THR A 55 -16.57 -0.22 8.90
C THR A 55 -17.53 -1.24 9.52
N ASP A 56 -17.25 -2.53 9.38
CA ASP A 56 -18.04 -3.59 9.98
C ASP A 56 -17.65 -3.89 11.43
N LEU A 57 -16.51 -3.38 11.88
CA LEU A 57 -16.08 -3.51 13.27
C LEU A 57 -16.99 -2.66 14.17
N LYS A 58 -17.65 -3.29 15.13
CA LYS A 58 -18.59 -2.61 16.03
C LYS A 58 -18.47 -3.16 17.46
N LEU A 59 -18.34 -2.25 18.40
CA LEU A 59 -18.48 -2.51 19.83
C LEU A 59 -19.71 -1.77 20.33
N SER A 60 -20.61 -2.47 20.99
CA SER A 60 -21.76 -1.86 21.70
C SER A 60 -21.28 -1.10 22.94
N ALA A 61 -22.10 -0.19 23.44
CA ALA A 61 -21.80 0.53 24.69
C ALA A 61 -21.52 -0.40 25.87
N ALA A 62 -22.26 -1.50 25.98
CA ALA A 62 -22.06 -2.51 27.03
C ALA A 62 -20.72 -3.25 26.87
N GLU A 63 -20.27 -3.55 25.65
CA GLU A 63 -18.96 -4.16 25.38
C GLU A 63 -17.83 -3.18 25.73
N ILE A 64 -18.01 -1.89 25.40
CA ILE A 64 -17.03 -0.83 25.75
C ILE A 64 -16.94 -0.70 27.28
N ASP A 65 -18.06 -0.66 27.99
CA ASP A 65 -18.07 -0.61 29.46
C ASP A 65 -17.41 -1.85 30.08
N GLN A 66 -17.59 -3.02 29.50
CA GLN A 66 -16.93 -4.25 29.92
C GLN A 66 -15.41 -4.16 29.73
N ILE A 67 -14.93 -3.67 28.56
CA ILE A 67 -13.49 -3.47 28.30
C ILE A 67 -12.91 -2.47 29.32
N LYS A 68 -13.56 -1.33 29.54
CA LYS A 68 -13.13 -0.33 30.52
C LYS A 68 -12.98 -0.91 31.93
N ALA A 69 -13.89 -1.79 32.33
CA ALA A 69 -13.83 -2.44 33.64
C ALA A 69 -12.67 -3.43 33.81
N MET A 70 -12.07 -3.90 32.69
CA MET A 70 -10.91 -4.79 32.73
C MET A 70 -9.62 -4.07 33.13
N ASN A 71 -9.53 -2.75 32.96
CA ASN A 71 -8.31 -1.95 33.14
C ASN A 71 -7.12 -2.53 32.37
N ALA A 72 -7.39 -2.94 31.12
CA ALA A 72 -6.43 -3.62 30.28
C ALA A 72 -5.29 -2.68 29.84
N THR A 73 -4.15 -3.27 29.56
CA THR A 73 -2.94 -2.57 29.10
C THR A 73 -2.51 -3.02 27.74
N ALA A 74 -1.98 -2.09 26.94
CA ALA A 74 -1.50 -2.35 25.58
C ALA A 74 -0.05 -1.90 25.38
N ALA A 75 0.65 -2.60 24.50
CA ALA A 75 1.94 -2.16 23.95
C ALA A 75 1.84 -2.05 22.43
N ILE A 76 2.50 -1.02 21.87
CA ILE A 76 2.61 -0.77 20.43
C ILE A 76 4.05 -1.05 20.01
N VAL A 77 4.26 -2.05 19.13
CA VAL A 77 5.59 -2.53 18.74
C VAL A 77 5.81 -2.28 17.25
N MET A 78 6.48 -1.17 16.93
CA MET A 78 6.68 -0.74 15.55
C MET A 78 7.97 -1.31 14.96
N HIS A 79 7.92 -1.64 13.67
CA HIS A 79 9.13 -1.97 12.89
C HIS A 79 10.00 -0.73 12.66
N TYR A 80 9.35 0.42 12.48
CA TYR A 80 9.93 1.75 12.33
C TYR A 80 8.89 2.80 12.73
N ALA A 81 9.29 3.85 13.43
CA ALA A 81 8.39 4.89 13.92
C ALA A 81 8.74 6.31 13.40
N GLY A 82 9.70 6.42 12.48
CA GLY A 82 10.27 7.70 12.07
C GLY A 82 9.62 8.37 10.85
N ASN A 83 8.49 7.86 10.34
CA ASN A 83 7.77 8.46 9.21
C ASN A 83 6.33 8.85 9.57
N ASP A 84 5.66 9.55 8.65
CA ASP A 84 4.31 10.06 8.85
C ASP A 84 3.28 8.93 8.98
N TRP A 85 3.42 7.87 8.19
CA TRP A 85 2.56 6.68 8.27
C TRP A 85 2.58 6.06 9.68
N SER A 86 3.77 5.78 10.20
CA SER A 86 3.90 5.17 11.54
C SER A 86 3.37 6.07 12.65
N ARG A 87 3.58 7.40 12.54
CA ARG A 87 3.06 8.36 13.49
C ARG A 87 1.53 8.35 13.51
N ALA A 88 0.89 8.42 12.32
CA ALA A 88 -0.57 8.40 12.22
C ALA A 88 -1.17 7.08 12.71
N GLN A 89 -0.53 5.94 12.44
CA GLN A 89 -0.91 4.63 12.96
C GLN A 89 -0.92 4.61 14.50
N ILE A 90 0.16 5.09 15.12
CA ILE A 90 0.28 5.18 16.58
C ILE A 90 -0.77 6.14 17.17
N GLU A 91 -1.05 7.26 16.51
CA GLU A 91 -2.06 8.23 16.96
C GLU A 91 -3.46 7.64 16.88
N GLY A 92 -3.82 6.95 15.79
CA GLY A 92 -5.10 6.24 15.66
C GLY A 92 -5.29 5.16 16.74
N LEU A 93 -4.26 4.36 16.99
CA LEU A 93 -4.24 3.38 18.09
C LEU A 93 -4.48 4.04 19.45
N LYS A 94 -3.72 5.08 19.78
CA LYS A 94 -3.84 5.79 21.07
C LYS A 94 -5.21 6.44 21.22
N PHE A 95 -5.73 7.04 20.14
CA PHE A 95 -7.07 7.61 20.15
C PHE A 95 -8.11 6.55 20.53
N GLN A 96 -8.15 5.43 19.80
CA GLN A 96 -9.15 4.41 20.03
C GLN A 96 -8.95 3.63 21.33
N PHE A 97 -7.70 3.38 21.76
CA PHE A 97 -7.43 2.81 23.08
C PHE A 97 -7.94 3.72 24.20
N GLY A 98 -7.79 5.04 24.05
CA GLY A 98 -8.37 6.02 25.00
C GLY A 98 -9.89 5.90 25.12
N GLU A 99 -10.60 5.78 23.99
CA GLU A 99 -12.06 5.56 23.96
C GLU A 99 -12.47 4.24 24.64
N LEU A 100 -11.64 3.21 24.52
CA LEU A 100 -11.84 1.90 25.16
C LEU A 100 -11.35 1.81 26.60
N GLY A 101 -10.70 2.86 27.13
CA GLY A 101 -10.14 2.87 28.48
C GLY A 101 -8.96 1.91 28.66
N ILE A 102 -8.22 1.62 27.57
CA ILE A 102 -7.04 0.76 27.55
C ILE A 102 -5.79 1.64 27.69
N GLU A 103 -4.94 1.34 28.68
CA GLU A 103 -3.70 2.09 28.92
C GLU A 103 -2.58 1.62 28.00
N VAL A 104 -1.98 2.55 27.22
CA VAL A 104 -0.77 2.24 26.42
C VAL A 104 0.45 2.36 27.32
N ILE A 105 1.00 1.22 27.77
CA ILE A 105 2.11 1.17 28.73
C ILE A 105 3.49 1.18 28.06
N ALA A 106 3.59 0.90 26.78
CA ALA A 106 4.86 0.91 26.02
C ALA A 106 4.62 1.21 24.54
N GLY A 107 5.60 1.89 23.94
CA GLY A 107 5.76 2.02 22.51
C GLY A 107 7.23 1.79 22.15
N THR A 108 7.53 1.01 21.12
CA THR A 108 8.90 0.73 20.67
C THR A 108 9.07 0.99 19.19
N ASP A 109 10.32 1.24 18.79
CA ASP A 109 10.76 1.41 17.42
C ASP A 109 11.96 0.50 17.17
N ALA A 110 11.79 -0.50 16.34
CA ALA A 110 12.85 -1.45 16.02
C ALA A 110 13.92 -0.87 15.06
N GLY A 111 13.63 0.23 14.36
CA GLY A 111 14.52 0.81 13.36
C GLY A 111 14.87 -0.16 12.24
N PHE A 112 13.89 -0.95 11.79
CA PHE A 112 14.02 -2.04 10.82
C PHE A 112 15.00 -3.17 11.23
N LYS A 113 15.26 -3.36 12.54
CA LYS A 113 16.15 -4.39 13.07
C LYS A 113 15.36 -5.50 13.77
N PRO A 114 15.26 -6.71 13.18
CA PRO A 114 14.49 -7.81 13.78
C PRO A 114 14.97 -8.20 15.18
N GLU A 115 16.28 -8.24 15.39
CA GLU A 115 16.88 -8.56 16.68
C GLU A 115 16.51 -7.56 17.77
N LYS A 116 16.38 -6.27 17.40
CA LYS A 116 15.90 -5.23 18.33
C LYS A 116 14.43 -5.43 18.65
N GLN A 117 13.60 -5.74 17.64
CA GLN A 117 12.18 -5.98 17.86
C GLN A 117 11.95 -7.17 18.80
N VAL A 118 12.71 -8.25 18.64
CA VAL A 118 12.66 -9.41 19.57
C VAL A 118 12.98 -8.95 20.99
N ALA A 119 14.08 -8.22 21.22
CA ALA A 119 14.45 -7.70 22.53
C ALA A 119 13.39 -6.73 23.10
N ASP A 120 12.79 -5.89 22.26
CA ASP A 120 11.68 -5.00 22.63
C ASP A 120 10.46 -5.80 23.12
N ILE A 121 10.06 -6.87 22.39
CA ILE A 121 8.96 -7.76 22.80
C ILE A 121 9.27 -8.44 24.14
N GLU A 122 10.46 -8.99 24.33
CA GLU A 122 10.87 -9.62 25.59
C GLU A 122 10.80 -8.66 26.77
N THR A 123 11.24 -7.41 26.57
CA THR A 123 11.16 -6.34 27.59
C THR A 123 9.71 -5.97 27.90
N ILE A 124 8.85 -5.88 26.90
CA ILE A 124 7.42 -5.60 27.02
C ILE A 124 6.72 -6.75 27.77
N MET A 125 7.05 -8.00 27.46
CA MET A 125 6.48 -9.19 28.12
C MET A 125 6.79 -9.23 29.62
N ALA A 126 7.92 -8.68 30.08
CA ALA A 126 8.22 -8.55 31.49
C ALA A 126 7.24 -7.59 32.22
N ARG A 127 6.57 -6.70 31.51
CA ARG A 127 5.52 -5.79 32.04
C ARG A 127 4.12 -6.39 31.99
N LYS A 128 3.98 -7.60 31.43
CA LYS A 128 2.73 -8.37 31.31
C LYS A 128 1.58 -7.58 30.67
N PRO A 129 1.72 -7.08 29.44
CA PRO A 129 0.63 -6.42 28.75
C PRO A 129 -0.50 -7.40 28.46
N ASP A 130 -1.73 -6.92 28.41
CA ASP A 130 -2.87 -7.71 27.94
C ASP A 130 -2.92 -7.78 26.41
N ILE A 131 -2.40 -6.74 25.75
CA ILE A 131 -2.45 -6.53 24.30
C ILE A 131 -1.06 -6.16 23.77
N ILE A 132 -0.74 -6.72 22.59
CA ILE A 132 0.33 -6.21 21.72
C ILE A 132 -0.26 -5.93 20.35
N VAL A 133 -0.09 -4.69 19.86
CA VAL A 133 -0.35 -4.35 18.45
C VAL A 133 0.99 -4.11 17.78
N SER A 134 1.26 -4.80 16.68
CA SER A 134 2.61 -4.83 16.12
C SER A 134 2.65 -5.06 14.61
N VAL A 135 3.66 -4.46 13.96
CA VAL A 135 4.07 -4.82 12.61
C VAL A 135 5.41 -5.56 12.68
N PRO A 136 5.48 -6.85 12.30
CA PRO A 136 6.73 -7.61 12.31
C PRO A 136 7.76 -7.02 11.35
N THR A 137 8.96 -6.70 11.83
CA THR A 137 10.08 -6.18 11.01
C THR A 137 10.54 -7.22 9.99
N ASP A 138 10.71 -8.46 10.45
CA ASP A 138 10.89 -9.66 9.65
C ASP A 138 10.00 -10.74 10.24
N PRO A 139 8.95 -11.18 9.53
CA PRO A 139 7.99 -12.13 10.05
C PRO A 139 8.62 -13.45 10.52
N SER A 140 9.64 -13.93 9.82
CA SER A 140 10.31 -15.19 10.17
C SER A 140 11.24 -15.05 11.38
N ALA A 141 12.04 -13.98 11.40
CA ALA A 141 13.01 -13.75 12.48
C ALA A 141 12.34 -13.43 13.82
N THR A 142 11.16 -12.78 13.79
CA THR A 142 10.42 -12.38 14.99
C THR A 142 9.37 -13.40 15.46
N ALA A 143 9.09 -14.45 14.67
CA ALA A 143 8.03 -15.44 14.92
C ALA A 143 8.04 -16.02 16.33
N ALA A 144 9.22 -16.44 16.81
CA ALA A 144 9.34 -17.08 18.12
C ALA A 144 8.92 -16.16 19.27
N ALA A 145 9.23 -14.86 19.20
CA ALA A 145 8.84 -13.88 20.21
C ALA A 145 7.32 -13.66 20.25
N TYR A 146 6.67 -13.58 19.10
CA TYR A 146 5.21 -13.46 19.02
C TYR A 146 4.50 -14.75 19.47
N MET A 147 5.00 -15.93 19.09
CA MET A 147 4.45 -17.20 19.57
C MET A 147 4.55 -17.32 21.09
N ALA A 148 5.66 -16.87 21.70
CA ALA A 148 5.82 -16.85 23.15
C ALA A 148 4.82 -15.88 23.81
N ALA A 149 4.57 -14.71 23.22
CA ALA A 149 3.58 -13.76 23.72
C ALA A 149 2.16 -14.34 23.63
N ALA A 150 1.80 -14.96 22.51
CA ALA A 150 0.51 -15.64 22.33
C ALA A 150 0.31 -16.77 23.35
N ALA A 151 1.33 -17.62 23.54
CA ALA A 151 1.30 -18.70 24.54
C ALA A 151 1.15 -18.20 25.98
N ALA A 152 1.59 -16.96 26.27
CA ALA A 152 1.38 -16.30 27.56
C ALA A 152 -0.04 -15.69 27.71
N GLY A 153 -0.88 -15.77 26.68
CA GLY A 153 -2.26 -15.29 26.68
C GLY A 153 -2.45 -13.85 26.23
N VAL A 154 -1.39 -13.17 25.75
CA VAL A 154 -1.46 -11.81 25.22
C VAL A 154 -2.31 -11.79 23.95
N LYS A 155 -3.20 -10.81 23.84
CA LYS A 155 -4.01 -10.57 22.64
C LYS A 155 -3.18 -9.82 21.62
N ILE A 156 -2.83 -10.47 20.51
CA ILE A 156 -2.01 -9.87 19.46
C ILE A 156 -2.90 -9.42 18.32
N VAL A 157 -2.74 -8.18 17.87
CA VAL A 157 -3.27 -7.69 16.59
C VAL A 157 -2.07 -7.31 15.73
N PHE A 158 -1.99 -7.89 14.55
CA PHE A 158 -0.92 -7.56 13.63
C PHE A 158 -1.30 -6.42 12.70
N MET A 159 -0.31 -5.61 12.35
CA MET A 159 -0.33 -4.65 11.27
C MET A 159 0.37 -5.26 10.05
N GLU A 160 -0.23 -5.12 8.87
CA GLU A 160 0.36 -5.42 7.56
C GLU A 160 0.78 -6.88 7.34
N ASN A 161 1.63 -7.44 8.20
CA ASN A 161 2.20 -8.79 8.06
C ASN A 161 1.94 -9.65 9.27
N THR A 162 2.03 -10.98 9.08
CA THR A 162 1.93 -11.96 10.15
C THR A 162 3.13 -12.91 10.15
N PRO A 163 3.62 -13.36 11.33
CA PRO A 163 4.63 -14.39 11.40
C PRO A 163 4.14 -15.74 10.85
N PRO A 164 4.98 -16.51 10.14
CA PRO A 164 4.60 -17.81 9.64
C PRO A 164 4.29 -18.79 10.80
N GLY A 165 3.30 -19.65 10.58
CA GLY A 165 2.88 -20.66 11.54
C GLY A 165 1.93 -20.17 12.64
N MET A 166 1.57 -18.89 12.66
CA MET A 166 0.53 -18.35 13.53
C MET A 166 -0.81 -18.33 12.81
N THR A 167 -1.91 -18.54 13.54
CA THR A 167 -3.28 -18.67 13.01
C THR A 167 -4.20 -17.63 13.63
N ALA A 168 -4.95 -16.89 12.79
CA ALA A 168 -5.96 -15.95 13.22
C ALA A 168 -7.05 -16.62 14.09
N GLY A 169 -7.49 -15.95 15.14
CA GLY A 169 -8.48 -16.47 16.10
C GLY A 169 -7.93 -17.52 17.07
N VAL A 170 -6.66 -17.96 16.90
CA VAL A 170 -5.98 -18.91 17.78
C VAL A 170 -4.77 -18.24 18.44
N ASP A 171 -3.78 -17.84 17.64
CA ASP A 171 -2.51 -17.27 18.11
C ASP A 171 -2.53 -15.75 18.12
N TYR A 172 -3.35 -15.15 17.27
CA TYR A 172 -3.59 -13.71 17.21
C TYR A 172 -5.06 -13.42 16.88
N VAL A 173 -5.49 -12.20 17.15
CA VAL A 173 -6.91 -11.80 16.96
C VAL A 173 -7.22 -11.59 15.48
N SER A 174 -6.43 -10.75 14.83
CA SER A 174 -6.63 -10.33 13.44
C SER A 174 -5.38 -9.69 12.88
N VAL A 175 -5.32 -9.49 11.57
CA VAL A 175 -4.36 -8.59 10.92
C VAL A 175 -5.12 -7.47 10.21
N VAL A 176 -4.64 -6.22 10.36
CA VAL A 176 -5.17 -5.05 9.68
C VAL A 176 -4.15 -4.54 8.67
N SER A 177 -4.60 -4.20 7.47
CA SER A 177 -3.76 -3.64 6.42
C SER A 177 -4.51 -2.60 5.60
N ALA A 178 -3.79 -1.89 4.76
CA ALA A 178 -4.39 -1.18 3.63
C ALA A 178 -4.65 -2.15 2.47
N ASP A 179 -5.42 -1.70 1.50
CA ASP A 179 -5.46 -2.33 0.18
C ASP A 179 -4.17 -2.03 -0.59
N ASN A 180 -3.10 -2.75 -0.25
CA ASN A 180 -1.78 -2.54 -0.86
C ASN A 180 -1.77 -2.88 -2.36
N TYR A 181 -2.56 -3.88 -2.78
CA TYR A 181 -2.73 -4.18 -4.21
C TYR A 181 -3.46 -3.02 -4.90
N GLY A 182 -4.60 -2.57 -4.36
CA GLY A 182 -5.35 -1.42 -4.88
C GLY A 182 -4.53 -0.13 -4.91
N ASN A 183 -3.66 0.12 -3.93
CA ASN A 183 -2.74 1.26 -3.94
C ASN A 183 -1.72 1.18 -5.09
N GLY A 184 -1.22 -0.02 -5.40
CA GLY A 184 -0.37 -0.24 -6.57
C GLY A 184 -1.11 0.02 -7.89
N VAL A 185 -2.35 -0.48 -8.01
CA VAL A 185 -3.26 -0.19 -9.14
C VAL A 185 -3.51 1.31 -9.28
N ALA A 186 -3.82 2.00 -8.16
CA ALA A 186 -4.04 3.45 -8.18
C ALA A 186 -2.80 4.22 -8.70
N ALA A 187 -1.62 3.89 -8.20
CA ALA A 187 -0.37 4.52 -8.64
C ALA A 187 -0.09 4.29 -10.14
N ALA A 188 -0.45 3.11 -10.68
CA ALA A 188 -0.32 2.79 -12.09
C ALA A 188 -1.27 3.62 -12.97
N HIS A 189 -2.55 3.70 -12.59
CA HIS A 189 -3.51 4.54 -13.30
C HIS A 189 -3.14 6.03 -13.25
N LEU A 190 -2.61 6.51 -12.13
CA LEU A 190 -2.14 7.89 -11.99
C LEU A 190 -0.86 8.16 -12.81
N MET A 191 0.05 7.17 -12.94
CA MET A 191 1.18 7.24 -13.86
C MET A 191 0.70 7.38 -15.29
N ALA A 192 -0.21 6.52 -15.73
CA ALA A 192 -0.75 6.54 -17.07
C ALA A 192 -1.50 7.85 -17.37
N ALA A 193 -2.29 8.35 -16.42
CA ALA A 193 -2.97 9.64 -16.56
C ALA A 193 -1.98 10.81 -16.71
N ALA A 194 -0.86 10.78 -16.00
CA ALA A 194 0.16 11.82 -16.05
C ALA A 194 1.00 11.79 -17.34
N LEU A 195 1.29 10.59 -17.88
CA LEU A 195 2.00 10.42 -19.16
C LEU A 195 1.10 10.70 -20.38
N GLY A 196 -0.23 10.52 -20.22
CA GLY A 196 -1.19 10.77 -21.29
C GLY A 196 -1.21 9.70 -22.38
N GLU A 197 -1.85 10.03 -23.51
CA GLU A 197 -2.10 9.06 -24.60
C GLU A 197 -0.81 8.59 -25.29
N ASP A 198 0.25 9.39 -25.27
CA ASP A 198 1.53 9.03 -25.89
C ASP A 198 2.26 7.92 -25.10
N GLY A 199 1.96 7.76 -23.82
CA GLY A 199 2.62 6.82 -22.92
C GLY A 199 4.07 7.22 -22.63
N GLY A 200 4.98 6.24 -22.61
CA GLY A 200 6.42 6.50 -22.42
C GLY A 200 7.17 5.36 -21.77
N GLN A 201 8.45 5.60 -21.46
CA GLN A 201 9.32 4.66 -20.78
C GLN A 201 9.38 4.95 -19.28
N ILE A 202 9.21 3.91 -18.45
CA ILE A 202 9.23 4.09 -17.00
C ILE A 202 10.20 3.14 -16.29
N GLY A 203 10.68 3.58 -15.13
CA GLY A 203 11.45 2.79 -14.18
C GLY A 203 10.69 2.45 -12.93
N LEU A 204 11.01 1.31 -12.29
CA LEU A 204 10.42 0.89 -11.03
C LEU A 204 11.49 0.79 -9.93
N VAL A 205 11.29 1.51 -8.82
CA VAL A 205 12.08 1.38 -7.60
C VAL A 205 11.25 0.57 -6.60
N PHE A 206 11.63 -0.69 -6.38
CA PHE A 206 10.87 -1.64 -5.56
C PHE A 206 11.65 -2.12 -4.33
N HIS A 207 10.96 -2.66 -3.34
CA HIS A 207 11.58 -3.23 -2.14
C HIS A 207 12.15 -4.62 -2.44
N ALA A 208 13.46 -4.79 -2.26
CA ALA A 208 14.16 -6.04 -2.58
C ALA A 208 13.89 -7.17 -1.57
N ALA A 209 13.48 -6.82 -0.33
CA ALA A 209 13.12 -7.83 0.65
C ALA A 209 11.77 -8.47 0.31
N ASP A 210 11.64 -9.76 0.69
CA ASP A 210 10.37 -10.47 0.58
C ASP A 210 9.40 -10.03 1.69
N PHE A 211 8.81 -8.85 1.47
CA PHE A 211 7.87 -8.25 2.39
C PHE A 211 6.49 -8.19 1.74
N PHE A 212 5.51 -8.84 2.35
CA PHE A 212 4.20 -9.12 1.75
C PHE A 212 3.52 -7.89 1.14
N VAL A 213 3.44 -6.78 1.89
CA VAL A 213 2.70 -5.60 1.43
C VAL A 213 3.39 -4.86 0.29
N THR A 214 4.71 -4.72 0.32
CA THR A 214 5.46 -4.05 -0.74
C THR A 214 5.52 -4.88 -2.02
N ARG A 215 5.44 -6.21 -1.91
CA ARG A 215 5.28 -7.10 -3.05
C ARG A 215 3.92 -6.88 -3.72
N GLN A 216 2.81 -6.82 -2.96
CA GLN A 216 1.49 -6.53 -3.52
C GLN A 216 1.47 -5.22 -4.30
N ARG A 217 2.10 -4.16 -3.77
CA ARG A 217 2.22 -2.86 -4.45
C ARG A 217 2.93 -2.98 -5.79
N TYR A 218 4.09 -3.66 -5.79
CA TYR A 218 4.89 -3.86 -6.99
C TYR A 218 4.18 -4.71 -8.03
N ASP A 219 3.64 -5.87 -7.63
CA ASP A 219 2.94 -6.78 -8.55
C ASP A 219 1.73 -6.09 -9.17
N ALA A 220 0.95 -5.34 -8.38
CA ALA A 220 -0.22 -4.62 -8.84
C ALA A 220 0.16 -3.50 -9.83
N PHE A 221 1.14 -2.66 -9.49
CA PHE A 221 1.60 -1.60 -10.40
C PHE A 221 2.07 -2.18 -11.73
N LYS A 222 2.95 -3.17 -11.67
CA LYS A 222 3.53 -3.80 -12.87
C LYS A 222 2.46 -4.48 -13.73
N THR A 223 1.56 -5.23 -13.13
CA THR A 223 0.47 -5.91 -13.84
C THR A 223 -0.45 -4.89 -14.53
N THR A 224 -0.89 -3.86 -13.80
CA THR A 224 -1.78 -2.82 -14.35
C THR A 224 -1.12 -2.08 -15.52
N ILE A 225 0.14 -1.66 -15.39
CA ILE A 225 0.86 -1.02 -16.51
C ILE A 225 0.93 -1.98 -17.72
N THR A 226 1.31 -3.23 -17.49
CA THR A 226 1.56 -4.18 -18.59
C THR A 226 0.27 -4.59 -19.31
N GLU A 227 -0.84 -4.73 -18.57
CA GLU A 227 -2.11 -5.23 -19.13
C GLU A 227 -2.99 -4.09 -19.68
N ASP A 228 -3.05 -2.95 -18.98
CA ASP A 228 -4.00 -1.88 -19.29
C ASP A 228 -3.39 -0.75 -20.15
N TYR A 229 -2.05 -0.60 -20.14
CA TYR A 229 -1.36 0.52 -20.79
C TYR A 229 -0.22 0.05 -21.72
N PRO A 230 -0.53 -0.56 -22.85
CA PRO A 230 0.48 -1.11 -23.78
C PRO A 230 1.39 -0.05 -24.43
N ASN A 231 1.05 1.24 -24.28
CA ASN A 231 1.86 2.39 -24.70
C ASN A 231 2.88 2.84 -23.63
N ILE A 232 2.92 2.18 -22.45
CA ILE A 232 3.89 2.44 -21.38
C ILE A 232 4.81 1.23 -21.25
N GLU A 233 6.11 1.44 -21.43
CA GLU A 233 7.12 0.38 -21.36
C GLU A 233 7.92 0.46 -20.06
N ILE A 234 7.99 -0.63 -19.29
CA ILE A 234 8.87 -0.75 -18.13
C ILE A 234 10.26 -1.13 -18.62
N VAL A 235 11.19 -0.18 -18.63
CA VAL A 235 12.55 -0.37 -19.18
C VAL A 235 13.62 -0.58 -18.12
N ALA A 236 13.34 -0.28 -16.85
CA ALA A 236 14.28 -0.43 -15.76
C ALA A 236 13.57 -0.82 -14.46
N GLU A 237 14.19 -1.71 -13.69
CA GLU A 237 13.70 -2.14 -12.39
C GLU A 237 14.88 -2.26 -11.41
N GLN A 238 14.79 -1.61 -10.25
CA GLN A 238 15.84 -1.62 -9.23
C GLN A 238 15.27 -1.87 -7.84
N GLY A 239 15.74 -2.93 -7.19
CA GLY A 239 15.42 -3.22 -5.80
C GLY A 239 16.26 -2.40 -4.84
N ILE A 240 15.64 -1.94 -3.74
CA ILE A 240 16.27 -1.21 -2.63
C ILE A 240 16.15 -2.01 -1.34
N GLY A 241 17.13 -1.88 -0.43
CA GLY A 241 17.22 -2.72 0.78
C GLY A 241 17.20 -1.97 2.10
N GLY A 242 17.43 -0.67 2.12
CA GLY A 242 17.54 0.14 3.34
C GLY A 242 18.81 -0.15 4.17
N PRO A 243 18.91 0.40 5.36
CA PRO A 243 17.89 1.19 6.07
C PRO A 243 17.74 2.65 5.59
N ASP A 244 18.63 3.16 4.76
CA ASP A 244 18.55 4.49 4.13
C ASP A 244 17.77 4.39 2.82
N PHE A 245 16.44 4.23 2.92
CA PHE A 245 15.58 4.03 1.76
C PHE A 245 15.51 5.25 0.83
N SER A 246 15.63 6.48 1.36
CA SER A 246 15.72 7.68 0.53
C SER A 246 17.03 7.72 -0.28
N GLY A 247 18.17 7.47 0.38
CA GLY A 247 19.45 7.38 -0.31
C GLY A 247 19.55 6.22 -1.30
N ASP A 248 18.91 5.08 -1.02
CA ASP A 248 18.83 3.96 -1.96
C ASP A 248 17.93 4.29 -3.16
N GLY A 249 16.81 5.00 -2.93
CA GLY A 249 15.94 5.53 -3.99
C GLY A 249 16.68 6.50 -4.91
N GLU A 250 17.46 7.42 -4.35
CA GLU A 250 18.29 8.35 -5.12
C GLU A 250 19.33 7.63 -6.00
N LYS A 251 20.03 6.64 -5.44
CA LYS A 251 21.01 5.84 -6.20
C LYS A 251 20.34 5.05 -7.32
N ALA A 252 19.21 4.41 -7.04
CA ALA A 252 18.45 3.63 -8.02
C ALA A 252 17.99 4.52 -9.18
N ALA A 253 17.34 5.65 -8.88
CA ALA A 253 16.84 6.59 -9.88
C ALA A 253 17.98 7.22 -10.69
N SER A 254 19.09 7.61 -10.04
CA SER A 254 20.28 8.15 -10.72
C SER A 254 20.86 7.15 -11.73
N ALA A 255 20.94 5.86 -11.38
CA ALA A 255 21.41 4.83 -12.28
C ALA A 255 20.46 4.63 -13.49
N MET A 256 19.14 4.67 -13.25
CA MET A 256 18.12 4.58 -14.31
C MET A 256 18.22 5.77 -15.27
N LEU A 257 18.28 7.01 -14.76
CA LEU A 257 18.37 8.23 -15.56
C LEU A 257 19.64 8.32 -16.40
N ILE A 258 20.75 7.70 -15.95
CA ILE A 258 21.99 7.60 -16.73
C ILE A 258 21.84 6.56 -17.84
N SER A 259 21.23 5.41 -17.55
CA SER A 259 21.12 4.30 -18.49
C SER A 259 20.01 4.48 -19.53
N HIS A 260 18.97 5.23 -19.17
CA HIS A 260 17.77 5.52 -19.95
C HIS A 260 17.52 7.03 -19.90
N TYR A 261 18.23 7.79 -20.74
CA TYR A 261 18.17 9.26 -20.75
C TYR A 261 16.82 9.84 -21.16
N ASP A 262 15.99 9.02 -21.81
CA ASP A 262 14.64 9.28 -22.31
C ASP A 262 13.52 8.72 -21.41
N LEU A 263 13.86 8.36 -20.17
CA LEU A 263 12.89 7.86 -19.18
C LEU A 263 11.85 8.93 -18.85
N ASP A 264 10.57 8.64 -19.04
CA ASP A 264 9.46 9.59 -18.84
C ASP A 264 8.91 9.56 -17.41
N GLY A 265 9.03 8.44 -16.71
CA GLY A 265 8.52 8.31 -15.35
C GLY A 265 9.26 7.30 -14.49
N ILE A 266 9.11 7.44 -13.17
CA ILE A 266 9.57 6.46 -12.17
C ILE A 266 8.47 6.24 -11.14
N TRP A 267 8.13 4.97 -10.90
CA TRP A 267 7.35 4.58 -9.74
C TRP A 267 8.27 4.19 -8.57
N ALA A 268 7.96 4.67 -7.37
CA ALA A 268 8.64 4.27 -6.14
C ALA A 268 7.65 3.63 -5.17
N VAL A 269 8.07 2.56 -4.50
CA VAL A 269 7.23 1.64 -3.74
C VAL A 269 6.57 2.24 -2.50
N TRP A 270 7.07 3.38 -1.96
CA TRP A 270 6.43 4.28 -0.99
C TRP A 270 7.11 5.67 -1.00
N ASP A 271 6.61 6.59 -0.18
CA ASP A 271 6.99 8.01 -0.17
C ASP A 271 8.48 8.27 0.13
N VAL A 272 9.07 7.56 1.09
CA VAL A 272 10.49 7.80 1.48
C VAL A 272 11.47 7.52 0.34
N PRO A 273 11.46 6.36 -0.38
CA PRO A 273 12.27 6.23 -1.58
C PRO A 273 11.88 7.19 -2.70
N ALA A 274 10.61 7.62 -2.81
CA ALA A 274 10.20 8.63 -3.78
C ALA A 274 10.87 9.98 -3.54
N GLU A 275 11.14 10.37 -2.28
CA GLU A 275 11.94 11.56 -1.96
C GLU A 275 13.35 11.47 -2.56
N GLY A 276 13.96 10.30 -2.53
CA GLY A 276 15.24 10.03 -3.19
C GLY A 276 15.17 10.15 -4.71
N VAL A 277 14.08 9.62 -5.31
CA VAL A 277 13.85 9.76 -6.77
C VAL A 277 13.70 11.23 -7.16
N ILE A 278 13.00 12.05 -6.37
CA ILE A 278 12.90 13.51 -6.57
C ILE A 278 14.29 14.16 -6.53
N SER A 279 15.14 13.77 -5.57
CA SER A 279 16.52 14.27 -5.48
C SER A 279 17.32 13.94 -6.74
N ALA A 280 17.29 12.69 -7.21
CA ALA A 280 17.94 12.25 -8.43
C ALA A 280 17.46 13.01 -9.68
N ALA A 281 16.16 13.20 -9.83
CA ALA A 281 15.56 13.95 -10.93
C ALA A 281 16.06 15.40 -10.98
N ARG A 282 16.08 16.09 -9.83
CA ARG A 282 16.61 17.46 -9.70
C ARG A 282 18.09 17.54 -10.08
N VAL A 283 18.92 16.62 -9.59
CA VAL A 283 20.34 16.56 -9.90
C VAL A 283 20.58 16.30 -11.38
N ALA A 284 19.75 15.47 -12.01
CA ALA A 284 19.82 15.19 -13.44
C ALA A 284 19.23 16.31 -14.33
N GLY A 285 18.59 17.33 -13.76
CA GLY A 285 17.91 18.39 -14.49
C GLY A 285 16.69 17.92 -15.30
N ARG A 286 16.03 16.84 -14.83
CA ARG A 286 14.88 16.22 -15.48
C ARG A 286 13.56 16.71 -14.84
N ASP A 287 13.26 18.02 -15.03
CA ASP A 287 12.07 18.66 -14.49
C ASP A 287 10.76 18.13 -15.10
N ASP A 288 10.86 17.38 -16.19
CA ASP A 288 9.79 16.72 -16.94
C ASP A 288 9.38 15.36 -16.38
N LEU A 289 10.21 14.76 -15.50
CA LEU A 289 10.02 13.38 -15.02
C LEU A 289 8.72 13.24 -14.20
N VAL A 290 7.88 12.28 -14.56
CA VAL A 290 6.67 11.90 -13.81
C VAL A 290 7.04 10.93 -12.70
N ILE A 291 6.67 11.22 -11.45
CA ILE A 291 6.84 10.30 -10.33
C ILE A 291 5.46 9.95 -9.75
N THR A 292 5.20 8.64 -9.57
CA THR A 292 4.10 8.17 -8.74
C THR A 292 4.61 7.25 -7.64
N THR A 293 3.87 7.19 -6.53
CA THR A 293 4.31 6.44 -5.35
C THR A 293 3.11 5.92 -4.54
N ILE A 294 3.37 5.46 -3.35
CA ILE A 294 2.38 5.07 -2.34
C ILE A 294 2.71 5.80 -1.05
N ASP A 295 1.71 5.99 -0.21
CA ASP A 295 1.75 6.77 1.03
C ASP A 295 1.85 8.30 0.82
N LEU A 296 1.14 9.03 1.67
CA LEU A 296 1.00 10.49 1.61
C LEU A 296 1.80 11.14 2.74
N GLY A 297 3.15 11.05 2.71
CA GLY A 297 4.00 11.80 3.63
C GLY A 297 4.06 13.29 3.31
N GLU A 298 4.43 14.12 4.28
CA GLU A 298 4.42 15.57 4.13
C GLU A 298 5.32 16.05 2.98
N ASN A 299 6.50 15.47 2.79
CA ASN A 299 7.43 15.89 1.74
C ASN A 299 6.90 15.63 0.33
N VAL A 300 6.26 14.46 0.10
CA VAL A 300 5.65 14.17 -1.21
C VAL A 300 4.38 15.00 -1.42
N ALA A 301 3.61 15.27 -0.36
CA ALA A 301 2.46 16.18 -0.41
C ALA A 301 2.86 17.60 -0.80
N ILE A 302 3.91 18.16 -0.20
CA ILE A 302 4.48 19.47 -0.57
C ILE A 302 4.93 19.48 -2.03
N ASN A 303 5.64 18.43 -2.48
CA ASN A 303 6.09 18.35 -3.87
C ASN A 303 4.90 18.32 -4.84
N MET A 304 3.85 17.54 -4.51
CA MET A 304 2.61 17.50 -5.29
C MET A 304 1.87 18.86 -5.30
N ALA A 305 1.76 19.52 -4.15
CA ALA A 305 1.14 20.84 -3.99
C ALA A 305 1.79 21.89 -4.90
N GLN A 306 3.12 21.88 -4.98
CA GLN A 306 3.92 22.76 -5.85
C GLN A 306 3.79 22.40 -7.34
N GLY A 307 3.05 21.37 -7.72
CA GLY A 307 3.00 20.89 -9.11
C GLY A 307 4.32 20.22 -9.55
N GLY A 308 5.14 19.79 -8.60
CA GLY A 308 6.45 19.16 -8.83
C GLY A 308 6.39 17.79 -9.50
N PHE A 309 7.33 16.93 -9.19
CA PHE A 309 7.49 15.61 -9.84
C PHE A 309 6.39 14.62 -9.49
N ILE A 310 5.88 14.64 -8.23
CA ILE A 310 4.82 13.74 -7.78
C ILE A 310 3.50 14.13 -8.44
N LYS A 311 3.03 13.25 -9.35
CA LYS A 311 1.77 13.46 -10.07
C LYS A 311 0.61 12.68 -9.46
N GLY A 312 0.91 11.66 -8.66
CA GLY A 312 -0.11 10.90 -7.98
C GLY A 312 0.46 9.82 -7.07
N LEU A 313 -0.38 9.32 -6.19
CA LEU A 313 -0.05 8.22 -5.28
C LEU A 313 -1.30 7.45 -4.83
N GLY A 314 -1.10 6.20 -4.40
CA GLY A 314 -2.08 5.46 -3.64
C GLY A 314 -1.85 5.70 -2.14
N ALA A 315 -2.78 6.34 -1.45
CA ALA A 315 -2.63 6.58 -0.03
C ALA A 315 -3.25 5.46 0.82
N GLN A 316 -2.56 5.08 1.88
CA GLN A 316 -3.13 4.32 2.99
C GLN A 316 -3.90 5.26 3.93
N ARG A 317 -4.66 4.70 4.85
CA ARG A 317 -5.37 5.43 5.92
C ARG A 317 -4.87 5.00 7.29
N PRO A 318 -3.60 5.32 7.64
CA PRO A 318 -2.94 4.77 8.82
C PRO A 318 -3.63 5.12 10.14
N PHE A 319 -4.23 6.30 10.25
CA PHE A 319 -5.00 6.65 11.46
C PHE A 319 -6.22 5.73 11.63
N ASP A 320 -6.96 5.48 10.56
CA ASP A 320 -8.14 4.59 10.58
C ASP A 320 -7.74 3.11 10.75
N GLN A 321 -6.58 2.69 10.21
CA GLN A 321 -6.01 1.37 10.49
C GLN A 321 -5.76 1.20 11.98
N GLY A 322 -5.13 2.20 12.64
CA GLY A 322 -4.90 2.20 14.09
C GLY A 322 -6.20 2.11 14.90
N ILE A 323 -7.27 2.79 14.47
CA ILE A 323 -8.60 2.62 15.06
C ILE A 323 -9.09 1.17 14.95
N ALA A 324 -9.01 0.57 13.75
CA ALA A 324 -9.46 -0.80 13.51
C ALA A 324 -8.68 -1.82 14.35
N GLU A 325 -7.36 -1.65 14.47
CA GLU A 325 -6.49 -2.50 15.29
C GLU A 325 -6.85 -2.44 16.78
N ALA A 326 -7.09 -1.25 17.31
CA ALA A 326 -7.50 -1.09 18.70
C ALA A 326 -8.91 -1.67 18.96
N MET A 327 -9.84 -1.55 18.01
CA MET A 327 -11.14 -2.19 18.09
C MET A 327 -11.02 -3.72 18.11
N LEU A 328 -10.17 -4.28 17.26
CA LEU A 328 -9.90 -5.73 17.20
C LEU A 328 -9.20 -6.22 18.48
N ALA A 329 -8.32 -5.41 19.08
CA ALA A 329 -7.77 -5.71 20.39
C ALA A 329 -8.89 -5.82 21.46
N GLY A 330 -9.88 -4.93 21.41
CA GLY A 330 -11.09 -5.02 22.23
C GLY A 330 -11.88 -6.32 21.98
N TYR A 331 -12.02 -6.76 20.72
CA TYR A 331 -12.63 -8.06 20.40
C TYR A 331 -11.86 -9.20 21.08
N GLY A 332 -10.52 -9.16 21.00
CA GLY A 332 -9.66 -10.15 21.64
C GLY A 332 -9.85 -10.22 23.17
N LEU A 333 -9.98 -9.07 23.84
CA LEU A 333 -10.25 -9.01 25.30
C LEU A 333 -11.60 -9.63 25.67
N LEU A 334 -12.61 -9.40 24.83
CA LEU A 334 -13.97 -9.93 25.05
C LEU A 334 -14.11 -11.40 24.65
N GLY A 335 -13.12 -11.98 23.96
CA GLY A 335 -13.27 -13.29 23.31
C GLY A 335 -14.30 -13.28 22.19
N LYS A 336 -14.55 -12.12 21.58
CA LYS A 336 -15.46 -11.94 20.45
C LYS A 336 -14.78 -12.43 19.17
N GLU A 337 -15.56 -13.11 18.31
CA GLU A 337 -15.07 -13.52 17.00
C GLU A 337 -14.68 -12.31 16.17
N ALA A 338 -13.46 -12.37 15.59
CA ALA A 338 -12.90 -11.31 14.76
C ALA A 338 -12.68 -11.82 13.34
N PRO A 339 -12.85 -10.97 12.31
CA PRO A 339 -12.39 -11.32 10.95
C PRO A 339 -10.89 -11.56 10.97
N ALA A 340 -10.43 -12.55 10.19
CA ALA A 340 -9.00 -12.90 10.12
C ALA A 340 -8.16 -11.78 9.51
N PHE A 341 -8.72 -11.07 8.52
CA PHE A 341 -8.08 -9.96 7.81
C PHE A 341 -9.06 -8.80 7.65
N VAL A 342 -8.63 -7.60 8.04
CA VAL A 342 -9.35 -6.34 7.85
C VAL A 342 -8.51 -5.43 6.95
N ALA A 343 -9.12 -4.87 5.91
CA ALA A 343 -8.41 -3.96 5.03
C ALA A 343 -9.25 -2.70 4.73
N LEU A 344 -8.55 -1.58 4.60
CA LEU A 344 -9.12 -0.32 4.20
C LEU A 344 -8.88 -0.09 2.70
N PRO A 345 -9.88 0.37 1.94
CA PRO A 345 -9.75 0.62 0.51
C PRO A 345 -8.62 1.60 0.18
N ALA A 346 -8.05 1.46 -1.00
CA ALA A 346 -7.08 2.39 -1.53
C ALA A 346 -7.68 3.79 -1.70
N LEU A 347 -6.86 4.83 -1.50
CA LEU A 347 -7.24 6.21 -1.72
C LEU A 347 -6.32 6.80 -2.81
N PRO A 348 -6.78 6.90 -4.06
CA PRO A 348 -6.04 7.59 -5.10
C PRO A 348 -5.93 9.09 -4.80
N VAL A 349 -4.71 9.63 -4.86
CA VAL A 349 -4.42 11.04 -4.55
C VAL A 349 -3.64 11.67 -5.69
N ASN A 350 -4.08 12.83 -6.10
CA ASN A 350 -3.36 13.75 -6.96
C ASN A 350 -3.46 15.19 -6.40
N LYS A 351 -2.97 16.19 -7.12
CA LYS A 351 -3.02 17.58 -6.65
C LYS A 351 -4.46 18.08 -6.40
N ASP A 352 -5.43 17.61 -7.19
CA ASP A 352 -6.80 18.13 -7.15
C ASP A 352 -7.54 17.77 -5.85
N ASN A 353 -7.25 16.59 -5.29
CA ASN A 353 -7.86 16.11 -4.03
C ASN A 353 -6.90 16.07 -2.85
N LEU A 354 -5.70 16.63 -2.96
CA LEU A 354 -4.62 16.52 -1.97
C LEU A 354 -5.04 16.91 -0.55
N LEU A 355 -5.73 18.05 -0.40
CA LEU A 355 -6.10 18.57 0.92
C LEU A 355 -7.16 17.69 1.60
N GLU A 356 -8.18 17.25 0.86
CA GLU A 356 -9.19 16.31 1.35
C GLU A 356 -8.59 14.94 1.68
N ALA A 357 -7.67 14.47 0.83
CA ALA A 357 -6.95 13.23 1.08
C ALA A 357 -6.11 13.29 2.35
N TRP A 358 -5.43 14.43 2.60
CA TRP A 358 -4.68 14.63 3.83
C TRP A 358 -5.57 14.51 5.08
N GLU A 359 -6.72 15.20 5.08
CA GLU A 359 -7.69 15.11 6.18
C GLU A 359 -8.21 13.68 6.39
N THR A 360 -8.41 12.95 5.29
CA THR A 360 -8.82 11.54 5.34
C THR A 360 -7.75 10.63 5.94
N VAL A 361 -6.48 10.83 5.53
CA VAL A 361 -5.34 9.99 5.94
C VAL A 361 -4.97 10.21 7.40
N TYR A 362 -4.95 11.48 7.83
CA TYR A 362 -4.40 11.87 9.13
C TYR A 362 -5.46 12.29 10.17
N ARG A 363 -6.73 12.41 9.79
CA ARG A 363 -7.80 12.96 10.63
C ARG A 363 -7.44 14.33 11.23
N ALA A 364 -6.65 15.11 10.49
CA ALA A 364 -6.13 16.42 10.88
C ALA A 364 -6.08 17.34 9.66
N ALA A 365 -6.16 18.65 9.92
CA ALA A 365 -5.98 19.64 8.85
C ALA A 365 -4.59 19.51 8.20
N PRO A 366 -4.46 19.83 6.89
CA PRO A 366 -3.16 19.91 6.24
C PRO A 366 -2.20 20.83 6.98
N THR A 367 -0.91 20.49 6.95
CA THR A 367 0.12 21.33 7.59
C THR A 367 0.22 22.68 6.88
N GLN A 368 0.71 23.70 7.60
CA GLN A 368 0.90 25.01 7.00
C GLN A 368 1.84 24.97 5.78
N ASN A 369 2.87 24.08 5.82
CA ASN A 369 3.78 23.89 4.70
C ASN A 369 3.08 23.39 3.43
N ILE A 370 2.12 22.50 3.55
CA ILE A 370 1.31 22.02 2.41
C ILE A 370 0.45 23.16 1.88
N LEU A 371 -0.24 23.90 2.77
CA LEU A 371 -1.10 25.02 2.39
C LEU A 371 -0.33 26.11 1.66
N ASP A 372 0.83 26.52 2.19
CA ASP A 372 1.72 27.52 1.59
C ASP A 372 2.31 27.05 0.23
N SER A 373 2.29 25.76 -0.04
CA SER A 373 2.79 25.15 -1.28
C SER A 373 1.72 25.01 -2.37
N MET A 374 0.44 25.26 -2.07
CA MET A 374 -0.65 25.21 -3.03
C MET A 374 -0.76 26.48 -3.90
N ASP A 375 -0.22 27.61 -3.42
CA ASP A 375 -0.19 28.91 -4.10
C ASP A 375 0.92 28.97 -5.18
#